data_4667f327ff1ea0e149d377c69b9e12fd
#
_entry.id   4667f327ff1ea0e149d377c69b9e12fd
#
_cell.length_a   1.000
_cell.length_b   1.000
_cell.length_c   1.000
_cell.angle_alpha   90.00
_cell.angle_beta   90.00
_cell.angle_gamma   90.00
#
_symmetry.space_group_name_H-M   'P 1'
#
loop_
_entity.id
_entity.type
_entity.pdbx_description
1 polymer ?
#
loop_
_entity_poly.entity_id
_entity_poly.type
_entity_poly.pdbx_seq_one_letter_code
_entity_poly.pdbx_strand_id
1 'polypeptide(L)'
;MKKIIVGLLVFTLLLAAVVLSVGYYYLRGATPALPPLQLFIHGQILTMDDSNRVVSAMAVRGERIEALGSNDEILALRQASTVVYDLKGKTLLPGFIDAHGHFPGTGLSAVGSDLSSPPLGAVRSISDIQQHLAEAAKTGKDEDWLFDFGYDDSLLLEKRHPNRHDLDAVSTTRPIYLMHSSGHLAVVNTAGLRRAGINAETSDPEGGVIVREDNSTQPSGLLLEHATDLVAAQAMDFSGLDFLAMVDAARDQYLAAGVTTIQSGGVDSRLLNGLYWLSKLQRIPQRVLVWPLADKVEAELNSGALSLDDFQSDTFAASAIKIIVDGSIQGYTAFLSEPYYQQQTGSSDPAYRGFSRYKQDELNAQVKTLHCKNYQLALHGNGDAAIDMVLTAIEYAQQACPRADARPILVHGQMARADQITRMKQQGVTPSFFSAHTYFWGDRHRDQFLGPERGARISPLAEAVA
;
A
#
# COMPACT_ATOMS: atom_id res chain seq x y z
N MET A 1 -18.12 -55.47 -4.59
CA MET A 1 -17.98 -54.13 -5.22
C MET A 1 -18.60 -53.00 -4.38
N LYS A 2 -19.93 -52.98 -4.08
CA LYS A 2 -20.55 -51.86 -3.31
C LYS A 2 -19.85 -51.53 -1.99
N LYS A 3 -19.48 -52.55 -1.17
CA LYS A 3 -18.80 -52.30 0.11
C LYS A 3 -17.39 -51.69 -0.03
N ILE A 4 -16.66 -52.04 -1.10
CA ILE A 4 -15.32 -51.46 -1.38
C ILE A 4 -15.46 -49.99 -1.83
N ILE A 5 -16.45 -49.66 -2.66
CA ILE A 5 -16.73 -48.31 -3.12
C ILE A 5 -17.10 -47.39 -1.95
N VAL A 6 -17.99 -47.89 -1.06
CA VAL A 6 -18.37 -47.14 0.16
C VAL A 6 -17.16 -46.93 1.09
N GLY A 7 -16.32 -47.96 1.27
CA GLY A 7 -15.11 -47.84 2.07
C GLY A 7 -14.12 -46.82 1.52
N LEU A 8 -13.94 -46.80 0.19
CA LEU A 8 -13.08 -45.78 -0.50
C LEU A 8 -13.62 -44.37 -0.34
N LEU A 9 -14.94 -44.20 -0.48
CA LEU A 9 -15.61 -42.89 -0.35
C LEU A 9 -15.47 -42.35 1.10
N VAL A 10 -15.69 -43.22 2.12
CA VAL A 10 -15.52 -42.86 3.53
C VAL A 10 -14.06 -42.50 3.83
N PHE A 11 -13.09 -43.25 3.29
CA PHE A 11 -11.67 -42.96 3.46
C PHE A 11 -11.29 -41.61 2.82
N THR A 12 -11.76 -41.33 1.62
CA THR A 12 -11.51 -40.06 0.94
C THR A 12 -12.10 -38.88 1.71
N LEU A 13 -13.32 -39.02 2.25
CA LEU A 13 -13.96 -37.99 3.06
C LEU A 13 -13.21 -37.76 4.39
N LEU A 14 -12.74 -38.83 5.05
CA LEU A 14 -11.94 -38.73 6.28
C LEU A 14 -10.60 -38.04 5.97
N LEU A 15 -9.93 -38.43 4.90
CA LEU A 15 -8.67 -37.81 4.51
C LEU A 15 -8.87 -36.32 4.18
N ALA A 16 -9.92 -35.97 3.45
CA ALA A 16 -10.28 -34.58 3.19
C ALA A 16 -10.57 -33.81 4.48
N ALA A 17 -11.31 -34.38 5.42
CA ALA A 17 -11.58 -33.76 6.72
C ALA A 17 -10.31 -33.54 7.55
N VAL A 18 -9.36 -34.47 7.52
CA VAL A 18 -8.05 -34.33 8.19
C VAL A 18 -7.24 -33.22 7.53
N VAL A 19 -7.15 -33.20 6.21
CA VAL A 19 -6.41 -32.15 5.46
C VAL A 19 -7.02 -30.78 5.75
N LEU A 20 -8.34 -30.65 5.71
CA LEU A 20 -9.04 -29.40 6.03
C LEU A 20 -8.82 -28.97 7.49
N SER A 21 -8.85 -29.91 8.43
CA SER A 21 -8.61 -29.61 9.85
C SER A 21 -7.18 -29.17 10.11
N VAL A 22 -6.19 -29.82 9.51
CA VAL A 22 -4.78 -29.43 9.59
C VAL A 22 -4.55 -28.08 8.93
N GLY A 23 -5.12 -27.88 7.74
CA GLY A 23 -5.06 -26.59 7.03
C GLY A 23 -5.68 -25.45 7.85
N TYR A 24 -6.88 -25.68 8.42
CA TYR A 24 -7.54 -24.72 9.30
C TYR A 24 -6.67 -24.38 10.54
N TYR A 25 -6.13 -25.40 11.20
CA TYR A 25 -5.27 -25.19 12.37
C TYR A 25 -3.99 -24.43 12.04
N TYR A 26 -3.38 -24.70 10.88
CA TYR A 26 -2.18 -24.01 10.41
C TYR A 26 -2.44 -22.55 10.03
N LEU A 27 -3.59 -22.27 9.41
CA LEU A 27 -3.95 -20.94 8.94
C LEU A 27 -4.53 -20.06 10.05
N ARG A 28 -5.11 -20.66 11.09
CA ARG A 28 -5.75 -19.93 12.19
C ARG A 28 -4.71 -19.23 13.06
N GLY A 29 -4.94 -17.96 13.36
CA GLY A 29 -4.23 -17.24 14.42
C GLY A 29 -4.62 -17.71 15.82
N ALA A 30 -3.71 -17.59 16.77
CA ALA A 30 -4.00 -17.82 18.19
C ALA A 30 -4.61 -16.54 18.78
N THR A 31 -5.92 -16.55 19.03
CA THR A 31 -6.57 -15.46 19.76
C THR A 31 -6.79 -15.92 21.20
N PRO A 32 -6.10 -15.33 22.18
CA PRO A 32 -6.38 -15.61 23.59
C PRO A 32 -7.81 -15.20 23.94
N ALA A 33 -8.49 -16.00 24.76
CA ALA A 33 -9.76 -15.59 25.33
C ALA A 33 -9.55 -14.31 26.16
N LEU A 34 -10.30 -13.26 25.87
CA LEU A 34 -10.24 -12.02 26.63
C LEU A 34 -10.78 -12.24 28.04
N PRO A 35 -10.11 -11.75 29.10
CA PRO A 35 -10.65 -11.75 30.45
C PRO A 35 -11.97 -10.95 30.49
N PRO A 36 -12.95 -11.38 31.33
CA PRO A 36 -14.23 -10.69 31.42
C PRO A 36 -14.11 -9.22 31.81
N LEU A 37 -13.15 -8.90 32.69
CA LEU A 37 -12.84 -7.54 33.15
C LEU A 37 -11.32 -7.39 33.27
N GLN A 38 -10.81 -6.32 32.70
CA GLN A 38 -9.41 -5.92 32.77
C GLN A 38 -9.33 -4.51 33.35
N LEU A 39 -8.44 -4.30 34.33
CA LEU A 39 -8.18 -2.98 34.90
C LEU A 39 -6.75 -2.57 34.57
N PHE A 40 -6.60 -1.40 34.02
CA PHE A 40 -5.32 -0.74 33.78
C PHE A 40 -5.18 0.40 34.78
N ILE A 41 -4.15 0.35 35.64
CA ILE A 41 -3.98 1.26 36.76
C ILE A 41 -2.59 1.89 36.77
N HIS A 42 -2.42 2.98 37.51
CA HIS A 42 -1.16 3.69 37.68
C HIS A 42 -0.53 4.15 36.37
N GLY A 43 -1.36 4.63 35.41
CA GLY A 43 -0.92 5.11 34.11
C GLY A 43 -1.22 6.58 33.87
N GLN A 44 -0.82 7.04 32.69
CA GLN A 44 -1.28 8.30 32.07
C GLN A 44 -2.14 7.91 30.87
N ILE A 45 -3.45 7.84 31.03
CA ILE A 45 -4.37 7.37 30.01
C ILE A 45 -4.92 8.57 29.27
N LEU A 46 -4.51 8.73 28.00
CA LEU A 46 -5.00 9.78 27.12
C LEU A 46 -6.34 9.35 26.54
N THR A 47 -7.43 10.00 26.95
CA THR A 47 -8.78 9.55 26.54
C THR A 47 -9.08 9.89 25.10
N MET A 48 -8.41 10.91 24.53
CA MET A 48 -8.66 11.42 23.16
C MET A 48 -10.13 11.80 22.93
N ASP A 49 -10.84 12.10 24.00
CA ASP A 49 -12.20 12.66 23.93
C ASP A 49 -12.15 14.18 23.65
N ASP A 50 -13.29 14.79 23.38
CA ASP A 50 -13.40 16.24 23.06
C ASP A 50 -12.74 17.15 24.10
N SER A 51 -12.61 16.68 25.34
CA SER A 51 -11.98 17.39 26.45
C SER A 51 -10.49 17.06 26.62
N ASN A 52 -9.95 16.12 25.86
CA ASN A 52 -8.55 15.63 25.94
C ASN A 52 -8.13 15.30 27.38
N ARG A 53 -9.03 14.64 28.13
CA ARG A 53 -8.76 14.28 29.53
C ARG A 53 -7.62 13.30 29.65
N VAL A 54 -6.85 13.43 30.72
CA VAL A 54 -5.86 12.45 31.15
C VAL A 54 -6.33 11.84 32.46
N VAL A 55 -6.52 10.51 32.50
CA VAL A 55 -6.94 9.79 33.69
C VAL A 55 -5.87 8.78 34.12
N SER A 56 -5.93 8.29 35.39
CA SER A 56 -4.89 7.40 35.90
C SER A 56 -5.22 5.92 35.76
N ALA A 57 -6.48 5.59 35.48
CA ALA A 57 -6.93 4.22 35.36
C ALA A 57 -8.10 4.03 34.38
N MET A 58 -8.25 2.79 33.87
CA MET A 58 -9.29 2.38 32.91
C MET A 58 -9.74 0.96 33.21
N ALA A 59 -11.04 0.72 33.10
CA ALA A 59 -11.64 -0.63 33.10
C ALA A 59 -12.12 -0.98 31.69
N VAL A 60 -11.78 -2.19 31.23
CA VAL A 60 -12.23 -2.75 29.95
C VAL A 60 -12.97 -4.07 30.23
N ARG A 61 -14.20 -4.16 29.70
CA ARG A 61 -14.99 -5.40 29.74
C ARG A 61 -15.17 -5.95 28.33
N GLY A 62 -14.55 -7.12 28.09
CA GLY A 62 -14.49 -7.68 26.74
C GLY A 62 -13.78 -6.72 25.79
N GLU A 63 -14.50 -6.19 24.81
CA GLU A 63 -13.97 -5.29 23.78
C GLU A 63 -14.34 -3.80 24.00
N ARG A 64 -14.89 -3.44 25.17
CA ARG A 64 -15.37 -2.08 25.43
C ARG A 64 -14.74 -1.46 26.66
N ILE A 65 -14.42 -0.18 26.56
CA ILE A 65 -14.08 0.65 27.73
C ILE A 65 -15.33 0.80 28.57
N GLU A 66 -15.29 0.31 29.81
CA GLU A 66 -16.41 0.35 30.75
C GLU A 66 -16.37 1.60 31.62
N ALA A 67 -15.16 1.97 32.07
CA ALA A 67 -14.98 3.12 32.93
C ALA A 67 -13.57 3.74 32.75
N LEU A 68 -13.50 5.05 32.99
CA LEU A 68 -12.29 5.86 33.02
C LEU A 68 -12.30 6.70 34.30
N GLY A 69 -11.17 6.75 35.04
CA GLY A 69 -11.14 7.53 36.27
C GLY A 69 -9.83 7.44 37.06
N SER A 70 -9.92 7.64 38.37
CA SER A 70 -8.82 7.45 39.30
C SER A 70 -8.53 5.96 39.56
N ASN A 71 -7.35 5.66 40.12
CA ASN A 71 -7.01 4.29 40.50
C ASN A 71 -8.04 3.70 41.49
N ASP A 72 -8.50 4.48 42.48
CA ASP A 72 -9.41 4.00 43.50
C ASP A 72 -10.80 3.67 42.90
N GLU A 73 -11.32 4.54 42.02
CA GLU A 73 -12.61 4.32 41.33
C GLU A 73 -12.56 3.05 40.46
N ILE A 74 -11.50 2.84 39.73
CA ILE A 74 -11.37 1.68 38.84
C ILE A 74 -11.09 0.40 39.61
N LEU A 75 -10.27 0.45 40.67
CA LEU A 75 -10.00 -0.71 41.53
C LEU A 75 -11.27 -1.18 42.29
N ALA A 76 -12.21 -0.28 42.59
CA ALA A 76 -13.50 -0.62 43.19
C ALA A 76 -14.35 -1.55 42.31
N LEU A 77 -14.11 -1.62 40.98
CA LEU A 77 -14.79 -2.52 40.05
C LEU A 77 -14.21 -3.95 40.05
N ARG A 78 -13.13 -4.19 40.81
CA ARG A 78 -12.42 -5.47 40.82
C ARG A 78 -13.31 -6.63 41.28
N GLN A 79 -13.27 -7.74 40.56
CA GLN A 79 -13.96 -9.01 40.83
C GLN A 79 -12.93 -10.15 40.93
N ALA A 80 -13.36 -11.34 41.35
CA ALA A 80 -12.46 -12.47 41.52
C ALA A 80 -11.70 -12.89 40.23
N SER A 81 -12.34 -12.71 39.07
CA SER A 81 -11.78 -13.04 37.74
C SER A 81 -11.11 -11.85 37.04
N THR A 82 -11.00 -10.71 37.69
CA THR A 82 -10.43 -9.48 37.09
C THR A 82 -8.93 -9.61 36.95
N VAL A 83 -8.42 -9.30 35.75
CA VAL A 83 -6.99 -9.11 35.48
C VAL A 83 -6.62 -7.66 35.69
N VAL A 84 -5.57 -7.39 36.46
CA VAL A 84 -5.08 -6.04 36.75
C VAL A 84 -3.71 -5.85 36.13
N TYR A 85 -3.59 -4.82 35.29
CA TYR A 85 -2.35 -4.38 34.66
C TYR A 85 -1.86 -3.10 35.33
N ASP A 86 -0.72 -3.16 36.02
CA ASP A 86 -0.04 -1.99 36.55
C ASP A 86 0.82 -1.34 35.46
N LEU A 87 0.43 -0.17 35.01
CA LEU A 87 1.11 0.56 33.94
C LEU A 87 2.43 1.21 34.41
N LYS A 88 2.65 1.32 35.72
CA LYS A 88 3.89 1.87 36.30
C LYS A 88 4.27 3.24 35.73
N GLY A 89 3.29 4.11 35.59
CA GLY A 89 3.45 5.46 35.03
C GLY A 89 3.52 5.54 33.50
N LYS A 90 3.41 4.41 32.79
CA LYS A 90 3.38 4.43 31.31
C LYS A 90 2.13 5.10 30.77
N THR A 91 2.29 5.69 29.58
CA THR A 91 1.16 6.25 28.84
C THR A 91 0.37 5.15 28.11
N LEU A 92 -0.94 5.21 28.23
CA LEU A 92 -1.89 4.40 27.46
C LEU A 92 -2.70 5.32 26.56
N LEU A 93 -2.81 4.97 25.30
CA LEU A 93 -3.58 5.72 24.29
C LEU A 93 -4.32 4.73 23.37
N PRO A 94 -5.34 5.19 22.62
CA PRO A 94 -5.98 4.38 21.59
C PRO A 94 -4.96 3.85 20.58
N GLY A 95 -5.15 2.62 20.10
CA GLY A 95 -4.32 2.05 19.05
C GLY A 95 -4.39 2.90 17.78
N PHE A 96 -3.26 2.99 17.07
CA PHE A 96 -3.17 3.80 15.86
C PHE A 96 -4.00 3.21 14.73
N ILE A 97 -4.55 4.11 13.90
CA ILE A 97 -5.22 3.80 12.64
C ILE A 97 -4.29 4.21 11.52
N ASP A 98 -3.89 3.25 10.69
CA ASP A 98 -3.15 3.55 9.47
C ASP A 98 -4.09 4.23 8.48
N ALA A 99 -3.85 5.51 8.22
CA ALA A 99 -4.68 6.31 7.34
C ALA A 99 -4.39 6.03 5.86
N HIS A 100 -3.18 5.55 5.53
CA HIS A 100 -2.79 5.14 4.19
C HIS A 100 -1.61 4.19 4.22
N GLY A 101 -1.85 2.95 3.85
CA GLY A 101 -0.85 1.89 3.75
C GLY A 101 -1.12 0.94 2.59
N HIS A 102 -0.21 -0.01 2.43
CA HIS A 102 -0.26 -1.06 1.41
C HIS A 102 0.03 -2.43 2.05
N PHE A 103 -0.75 -2.77 3.08
CA PHE A 103 -0.60 -4.07 3.73
C PHE A 103 -0.90 -5.22 2.73
N PRO A 104 -0.09 -6.29 2.70
CA PRO A 104 1.07 -6.62 3.53
C PRO A 104 2.44 -6.18 2.97
N GLY A 105 2.52 -5.05 2.25
CA GLY A 105 3.71 -4.58 1.53
C GLY A 105 4.97 -4.50 2.41
N THR A 106 4.88 -4.09 3.68
CA THR A 106 6.03 -4.09 4.58
C THR A 106 6.57 -5.50 4.86
N GLY A 107 5.78 -6.53 4.60
CA GLY A 107 6.17 -7.94 4.72
C GLY A 107 6.95 -8.47 3.53
N LEU A 108 7.17 -7.68 2.47
CA LEU A 108 8.02 -8.06 1.34
C LEU A 108 9.43 -8.47 1.79
N SER A 109 9.89 -7.98 2.95
CA SER A 109 11.15 -8.40 3.58
C SER A 109 11.20 -9.89 3.96
N ALA A 110 10.07 -10.60 3.95
CA ALA A 110 10.03 -12.04 4.14
C ALA A 110 10.33 -12.84 2.85
N VAL A 111 10.28 -12.19 1.68
CA VAL A 111 10.41 -12.84 0.37
C VAL A 111 11.44 -12.18 -0.55
N GLY A 112 11.95 -11.00 -0.19
CA GLY A 112 12.99 -10.27 -0.91
C GLY A 112 13.82 -9.42 0.04
N SER A 113 14.94 -8.90 -0.45
CA SER A 113 15.80 -8.02 0.34
C SER A 113 15.26 -6.59 0.31
N ASP A 114 15.30 -5.94 1.47
CA ASP A 114 15.05 -4.50 1.59
C ASP A 114 16.31 -3.72 1.19
N LEU A 115 16.21 -3.00 0.08
CA LEU A 115 17.29 -2.19 -0.49
C LEU A 115 17.18 -0.71 -0.14
N SER A 116 16.45 -0.39 0.92
CA SER A 116 16.28 0.99 1.38
C SER A 116 17.61 1.65 1.72
N SER A 117 17.70 2.93 1.38
CA SER A 117 18.84 3.78 1.75
C SER A 117 18.65 4.37 3.15
N PRO A 118 19.71 4.92 3.79
CA PRO A 118 19.55 5.65 5.02
C PRO A 118 18.50 6.78 4.92
N PRO A 119 17.69 7.02 6.00
CA PRO A 119 17.81 6.46 7.35
C PRO A 119 17.09 5.13 7.57
N LEU A 120 16.39 4.57 6.59
CA LEU A 120 15.60 3.34 6.71
C LEU A 120 16.47 2.08 6.60
N GLY A 121 17.42 2.07 5.67
CA GLY A 121 18.29 0.94 5.38
C GLY A 121 19.76 1.35 5.25
N ALA A 122 20.56 0.48 4.60
CA ALA A 122 22.00 0.67 4.52
C ALA A 122 22.54 0.86 3.08
N VAL A 123 21.72 0.67 2.05
CA VAL A 123 22.12 0.72 0.64
C VAL A 123 22.44 2.16 0.21
N ARG A 124 23.64 2.37 -0.36
CA ARG A 124 24.14 3.70 -0.75
C ARG A 124 24.57 3.78 -2.20
N SER A 125 24.77 2.62 -2.87
CA SER A 125 25.30 2.56 -4.23
C SER A 125 24.68 1.42 -5.03
N ILE A 126 24.83 1.47 -6.35
CA ILE A 126 24.49 0.34 -7.23
C ILE A 126 25.34 -0.89 -6.89
N SER A 127 26.57 -0.69 -6.45
CA SER A 127 27.43 -1.80 -6.00
C SER A 127 26.86 -2.52 -4.77
N ASP A 128 26.24 -1.78 -3.82
CA ASP A 128 25.59 -2.40 -2.66
C ASP A 128 24.39 -3.24 -3.12
N ILE A 129 23.58 -2.72 -4.07
CA ILE A 129 22.45 -3.47 -4.67
C ILE A 129 22.98 -4.78 -5.31
N GLN A 130 24.02 -4.69 -6.11
CA GLN A 130 24.64 -5.87 -6.75
C GLN A 130 25.12 -6.90 -5.72
N GLN A 131 25.64 -6.46 -4.59
CA GLN A 131 26.10 -7.32 -3.50
C GLN A 131 24.92 -8.07 -2.85
N HIS A 132 23.81 -7.38 -2.55
CA HIS A 132 22.59 -7.98 -2.04
C HIS A 132 22.01 -9.01 -3.00
N LEU A 133 21.88 -8.66 -4.28
CA LEU A 133 21.40 -9.57 -5.32
C LEU A 133 22.30 -10.78 -5.50
N ALA A 134 23.64 -10.60 -5.46
CA ALA A 134 24.59 -11.70 -5.57
C ALA A 134 24.53 -12.67 -4.38
N GLU A 135 24.21 -12.17 -3.19
CA GLU A 135 23.97 -13.03 -2.02
C GLU A 135 22.66 -13.81 -2.18
N ALA A 136 21.56 -13.13 -2.56
CA ALA A 136 20.29 -13.77 -2.82
C ALA A 136 20.36 -14.81 -3.96
N ALA A 137 21.21 -14.57 -4.96
CA ALA A 137 21.40 -15.49 -6.08
C ALA A 137 22.03 -16.84 -5.70
N LYS A 138 22.68 -16.95 -4.53
CA LYS A 138 23.24 -18.22 -4.05
C LYS A 138 22.18 -19.25 -3.66
N THR A 139 20.95 -18.83 -3.50
CA THR A 139 19.80 -19.66 -3.14
C THR A 139 18.77 -19.70 -4.26
N GLY A 140 17.93 -20.76 -4.30
CA GLY A 140 16.92 -20.94 -5.34
C GLY A 140 17.48 -21.52 -6.63
N LYS A 141 16.67 -21.48 -7.70
CA LYS A 141 17.03 -22.02 -9.02
C LYS A 141 17.24 -20.89 -10.02
N ASP A 142 17.96 -21.18 -11.09
CA ASP A 142 18.24 -20.18 -12.15
C ASP A 142 16.97 -19.69 -12.87
N GLU A 143 15.89 -20.48 -12.88
CA GLU A 143 14.60 -20.09 -13.43
C GLU A 143 13.75 -19.22 -12.49
N ASP A 144 14.07 -19.17 -11.18
CA ASP A 144 13.32 -18.37 -10.23
C ASP A 144 13.70 -16.89 -10.35
N TRP A 145 12.70 -16.00 -10.23
CA TRP A 145 12.96 -14.56 -10.16
C TRP A 145 13.77 -14.22 -8.90
N LEU A 146 14.74 -13.33 -9.06
CA LEU A 146 15.30 -12.56 -7.95
C LEU A 146 14.45 -11.30 -7.80
N PHE A 147 13.76 -11.19 -6.69
CA PHE A 147 12.93 -10.05 -6.34
C PHE A 147 13.53 -9.33 -5.14
N ASP A 148 13.83 -8.04 -5.31
CA ASP A 148 14.22 -7.14 -4.23
C ASP A 148 13.49 -5.79 -4.39
N PHE A 149 13.43 -4.98 -3.33
CA PHE A 149 12.61 -3.76 -3.32
C PHE A 149 13.22 -2.64 -2.49
N GLY A 150 12.70 -1.43 -2.66
CA GLY A 150 12.97 -0.32 -1.73
C GLY A 150 14.13 0.58 -2.13
N TYR A 151 14.87 0.33 -3.23
CA TYR A 151 15.90 1.25 -3.67
C TYR A 151 15.33 2.62 -4.07
N ASP A 152 16.10 3.68 -3.87
CA ASP A 152 15.80 5.05 -4.28
C ASP A 152 17.00 5.63 -5.04
N ASP A 153 16.85 5.84 -6.35
CA ASP A 153 17.91 6.31 -7.23
C ASP A 153 18.49 7.66 -6.80
N SER A 154 17.64 8.53 -6.26
CA SER A 154 18.03 9.86 -5.77
C SER A 154 18.89 9.79 -4.50
N LEU A 155 18.91 8.66 -3.78
CA LEU A 155 19.73 8.42 -2.59
C LEU A 155 21.03 7.65 -2.90
N LEU A 156 21.11 6.98 -4.06
CA LEU A 156 22.32 6.31 -4.48
C LEU A 156 23.45 7.32 -4.79
N LEU A 157 24.70 6.90 -4.61
CA LEU A 157 25.87 7.72 -4.92
C LEU A 157 25.91 8.12 -6.40
N GLU A 158 25.49 7.22 -7.27
CA GLU A 158 25.47 7.42 -8.73
C GLU A 158 24.39 8.40 -9.19
N LYS A 159 23.40 8.73 -8.35
CA LYS A 159 22.28 9.63 -8.66
C LYS A 159 21.54 9.24 -9.94
N ARG A 160 21.42 7.96 -10.19
CA ARG A 160 20.66 7.37 -11.30
C ARG A 160 20.02 6.06 -10.89
N HIS A 161 19.00 5.65 -11.64
CA HIS A 161 18.52 4.27 -11.53
C HIS A 161 19.61 3.26 -11.92
N PRO A 162 19.64 2.07 -11.32
CA PRO A 162 20.28 0.92 -11.93
C PRO A 162 19.69 0.69 -13.34
N ASN A 163 20.44 0.05 -14.22
CA ASN A 163 19.96 -0.36 -15.53
C ASN A 163 20.17 -1.87 -15.72
N ARG A 164 19.72 -2.41 -16.85
CA ARG A 164 19.85 -3.86 -17.11
C ARG A 164 21.30 -4.35 -17.03
N HIS A 165 22.28 -3.53 -17.45
CA HIS A 165 23.69 -3.92 -17.44
C HIS A 165 24.26 -3.99 -16.02
N ASP A 166 23.83 -3.08 -15.13
CA ASP A 166 24.18 -3.15 -13.71
C ASP A 166 23.67 -4.47 -13.10
N LEU A 167 22.46 -4.91 -13.46
CA LEU A 167 21.87 -6.16 -12.98
C LEU A 167 22.43 -7.40 -13.70
N ASP A 168 22.76 -7.31 -14.97
CA ASP A 168 23.41 -8.38 -15.74
C ASP A 168 24.80 -8.72 -15.19
N ALA A 169 25.47 -7.76 -14.53
CA ALA A 169 26.73 -8.02 -13.81
C ALA A 169 26.55 -9.03 -12.66
N VAL A 170 25.32 -9.16 -12.12
CA VAL A 170 24.99 -10.18 -11.11
C VAL A 170 24.58 -11.49 -11.77
N SER A 171 23.67 -11.45 -12.75
CA SER A 171 23.24 -12.64 -13.49
C SER A 171 22.71 -12.28 -14.88
N THR A 172 23.19 -13.00 -15.90
CA THR A 172 22.69 -12.94 -17.28
C THR A 172 21.66 -14.03 -17.60
N THR A 173 21.47 -14.99 -16.70
CA THR A 173 20.58 -16.15 -16.88
C THR A 173 19.35 -16.08 -15.97
N ARG A 174 19.54 -15.73 -14.70
CA ARG A 174 18.46 -15.60 -13.73
C ARG A 174 17.75 -14.25 -13.90
N PRO A 175 16.42 -14.22 -14.03
CA PRO A 175 15.69 -12.96 -14.15
C PRO A 175 15.70 -12.19 -12.82
N ILE A 176 15.92 -10.88 -12.90
CA ILE A 176 15.97 -9.96 -11.75
C ILE A 176 14.89 -8.90 -11.92
N TYR A 177 14.11 -8.66 -10.88
CA TYR A 177 13.15 -7.58 -10.77
C TYR A 177 13.41 -6.76 -9.50
N LEU A 178 13.68 -5.50 -9.67
CA LEU A 178 14.08 -4.56 -8.62
C LEU A 178 13.03 -3.46 -8.51
N MET A 179 12.20 -3.49 -7.45
CA MET A 179 11.14 -2.51 -7.26
C MET A 179 11.67 -1.25 -6.57
N HIS A 180 11.36 -0.10 -7.14
CA HIS A 180 11.68 1.20 -6.55
C HIS A 180 10.85 1.47 -5.29
N SER A 181 11.38 2.29 -4.38
CA SER A 181 10.74 2.68 -3.11
C SER A 181 9.36 3.32 -3.26
N SER A 182 9.09 3.96 -4.41
CA SER A 182 7.77 4.55 -4.70
C SER A 182 6.70 3.51 -5.05
N GLY A 183 7.08 2.29 -5.46
CA GLY A 183 6.15 1.30 -6.02
C GLY A 183 5.67 1.59 -7.44
N HIS A 184 6.10 2.71 -8.05
CA HIS A 184 5.70 3.14 -9.40
C HIS A 184 6.71 2.79 -10.50
N LEU A 185 7.90 2.33 -10.13
CA LEU A 185 9.00 2.03 -11.05
C LEU A 185 9.63 0.69 -10.70
N ALA A 186 10.22 0.05 -11.71
CA ALA A 186 11.03 -1.15 -11.51
C ALA A 186 12.19 -1.21 -12.51
N VAL A 187 13.26 -1.92 -12.13
CA VAL A 187 14.37 -2.22 -13.04
C VAL A 187 14.48 -3.73 -13.21
N VAL A 188 14.68 -4.14 -14.45
CA VAL A 188 14.71 -5.55 -14.86
C VAL A 188 16.00 -5.82 -15.66
N ASN A 189 16.66 -6.94 -15.39
CA ASN A 189 17.84 -7.33 -16.17
C ASN A 189 17.48 -7.90 -17.55
N THR A 190 18.47 -8.17 -18.39
CA THR A 190 18.26 -8.72 -19.75
C THR A 190 17.51 -10.06 -19.74
N ALA A 191 17.78 -10.92 -18.75
CA ALA A 191 17.06 -12.19 -18.62
C ALA A 191 15.57 -12.00 -18.30
N GLY A 192 15.26 -11.06 -17.41
CA GLY A 192 13.88 -10.72 -17.05
C GLY A 192 13.12 -10.05 -18.19
N LEU A 193 13.72 -9.09 -18.91
CA LEU A 193 13.13 -8.48 -20.10
C LEU A 193 12.78 -9.55 -21.15
N ARG A 194 13.73 -10.46 -21.45
CA ARG A 194 13.50 -11.57 -22.38
C ARG A 194 12.36 -12.48 -21.92
N ARG A 195 12.29 -12.81 -20.63
CA ARG A 195 11.23 -13.67 -20.06
C ARG A 195 9.85 -13.01 -20.15
N ALA A 196 9.80 -11.69 -19.99
CA ALA A 196 8.57 -10.90 -20.16
C ALA A 196 8.24 -10.59 -21.62
N GLY A 197 9.08 -10.96 -22.59
CA GLY A 197 8.86 -10.68 -24.01
C GLY A 197 9.09 -9.22 -24.40
N ILE A 198 9.80 -8.44 -23.57
CA ILE A 198 10.08 -7.02 -23.81
C ILE A 198 11.37 -6.90 -24.62
N ASN A 199 11.30 -6.21 -25.76
CA ASN A 199 12.39 -6.03 -26.69
C ASN A 199 12.34 -4.64 -27.36
N ALA A 200 13.15 -4.42 -28.40
CA ALA A 200 13.23 -3.15 -29.12
C ALA A 200 11.96 -2.74 -29.85
N GLU A 201 11.12 -3.71 -30.23
CA GLU A 201 9.87 -3.52 -30.96
C GLU A 201 8.66 -3.37 -30.02
N THR A 202 8.81 -3.65 -28.72
CA THR A 202 7.73 -3.55 -27.75
C THR A 202 7.35 -2.09 -27.56
N SER A 203 6.10 -1.72 -27.85
CA SER A 203 5.59 -0.37 -27.66
C SER A 203 5.34 -0.08 -26.17
N ASP A 204 5.40 1.19 -25.80
CA ASP A 204 5.00 1.63 -24.48
C ASP A 204 3.50 1.33 -24.26
N PRO A 205 3.10 0.76 -23.11
CA PRO A 205 1.70 0.62 -22.78
C PRO A 205 1.08 1.97 -22.45
N GLU A 206 -0.24 2.10 -22.61
CA GLU A 206 -0.95 3.32 -22.22
C GLU A 206 -0.74 3.60 -20.73
N GLY A 207 -0.36 4.82 -20.39
CA GLY A 207 -0.05 5.21 -19.00
C GLY A 207 1.25 4.61 -18.43
N GLY A 208 2.16 4.14 -19.27
CA GLY A 208 3.46 3.62 -18.84
C GLY A 208 4.56 3.85 -19.86
N VAL A 209 5.83 3.75 -19.46
CA VAL A 209 7.01 3.95 -20.30
C VAL A 209 8.02 2.85 -20.10
N ILE A 210 8.47 2.25 -21.20
CA ILE A 210 9.65 1.38 -21.26
C ILE A 210 10.83 2.26 -21.60
N VAL A 211 11.66 2.63 -20.63
CA VAL A 211 12.80 3.51 -20.86
C VAL A 211 13.84 2.82 -21.76
N ARG A 212 14.31 3.54 -22.76
CA ARG A 212 15.29 3.06 -23.75
C ARG A 212 16.70 3.53 -23.40
N GLU A 213 17.69 2.83 -23.90
CA GLU A 213 19.08 3.27 -23.85
C GLU A 213 19.30 4.49 -24.76
N ASP A 214 20.29 5.30 -24.43
CA ASP A 214 20.60 6.52 -25.17
C ASP A 214 20.83 6.22 -26.67
N ASN A 215 20.12 6.97 -27.52
CA ASN A 215 20.18 6.82 -28.98
C ASN A 215 19.87 5.40 -29.49
N SER A 216 19.06 4.64 -28.76
CA SER A 216 18.74 3.24 -29.06
C SER A 216 17.25 2.98 -28.87
N THR A 217 16.73 1.92 -29.54
CA THR A 217 15.41 1.36 -29.27
C THR A 217 15.43 0.28 -28.18
N GLN A 218 16.63 -0.14 -27.74
CA GLN A 218 16.80 -1.20 -26.76
C GLN A 218 16.30 -0.76 -25.38
N PRO A 219 15.50 -1.57 -24.67
CA PRO A 219 15.10 -1.29 -23.31
C PRO A 219 16.30 -1.18 -22.36
N SER A 220 16.37 -0.12 -21.58
CA SER A 220 17.41 0.07 -20.55
C SER A 220 17.23 -0.84 -19.33
N GLY A 221 16.07 -1.45 -19.19
CA GLY A 221 15.64 -2.20 -18.02
C GLY A 221 14.71 -1.42 -17.09
N LEU A 222 14.70 -0.10 -17.14
CA LEU A 222 13.82 0.74 -16.33
C LEU A 222 12.42 0.79 -16.94
N LEU A 223 11.41 0.49 -16.10
CA LEU A 223 9.99 0.47 -16.42
C LEU A 223 9.26 1.46 -15.50
N LEU A 224 8.38 2.30 -16.07
CA LEU A 224 7.63 3.33 -15.34
C LEU A 224 6.13 3.04 -15.43
N GLU A 225 5.44 3.21 -14.31
CA GLU A 225 3.99 3.11 -14.15
C GLU A 225 3.44 1.79 -14.74
N HIS A 226 2.43 1.82 -15.64
CA HIS A 226 1.86 0.62 -16.25
C HIS A 226 2.86 -0.29 -16.99
N ALA A 227 4.04 0.22 -17.35
CA ALA A 227 5.07 -0.65 -17.93
C ALA A 227 5.61 -1.68 -16.93
N THR A 228 5.54 -1.42 -15.62
CA THR A 228 5.91 -2.38 -14.59
C THR A 228 5.01 -3.61 -14.59
N ASP A 229 3.72 -3.46 -14.91
CA ASP A 229 2.74 -4.56 -14.97
C ASP A 229 3.13 -5.66 -15.97
N LEU A 230 3.86 -5.30 -17.04
CA LEU A 230 4.33 -6.27 -18.04
C LEU A 230 5.23 -7.36 -17.43
N VAL A 231 5.85 -7.09 -16.30
CA VAL A 231 6.81 -8.00 -15.62
C VAL A 231 6.32 -8.41 -14.24
N ALA A 232 5.69 -7.51 -13.49
CA ALA A 232 5.33 -7.68 -12.09
C ALA A 232 4.50 -8.96 -11.84
N ALA A 233 3.55 -9.27 -12.72
CA ALA A 233 2.71 -10.46 -12.61
C ALA A 233 3.50 -11.78 -12.60
N GLN A 234 4.68 -11.81 -13.22
CA GLN A 234 5.57 -12.97 -13.24
C GLN A 234 6.61 -12.91 -12.11
N ALA A 235 7.18 -11.72 -11.87
CA ALA A 235 8.24 -11.53 -10.90
C ALA A 235 7.74 -11.59 -9.45
N MET A 236 6.48 -11.27 -9.22
CA MET A 236 5.83 -11.25 -7.90
C MET A 236 4.77 -12.35 -7.77
N ASP A 237 4.87 -13.44 -8.54
CA ASP A 237 4.00 -14.62 -8.39
C ASP A 237 4.45 -15.45 -7.18
N PHE A 238 4.25 -14.89 -6.01
CA PHE A 238 4.58 -15.51 -4.74
C PHE A 238 3.70 -16.71 -4.44
N SER A 239 4.29 -17.76 -3.86
CA SER A 239 3.55 -18.93 -3.40
C SER A 239 2.60 -18.57 -2.24
N GLY A 240 1.64 -19.45 -1.95
CA GLY A 240 0.77 -19.27 -0.77
C GLY A 240 1.53 -19.24 0.57
N LEU A 241 2.67 -19.91 0.66
CA LEU A 241 3.53 -19.87 1.86
C LEU A 241 4.27 -18.54 1.96
N ASP A 242 4.77 -18.00 0.85
CA ASP A 242 5.40 -16.68 0.79
C ASP A 242 4.39 -15.59 1.17
N PHE A 243 3.18 -15.69 0.65
CA PHE A 243 2.10 -14.76 1.03
C PHE A 243 1.80 -14.79 2.53
N LEU A 244 1.74 -15.99 3.14
CA LEU A 244 1.54 -16.11 4.58
C LEU A 244 2.72 -15.52 5.37
N ALA A 245 3.95 -15.76 4.92
CA ALA A 245 5.15 -15.18 5.54
C ALA A 245 5.13 -13.64 5.47
N MET A 246 4.75 -13.08 4.32
CA MET A 246 4.59 -11.62 4.15
C MET A 246 3.51 -11.06 5.09
N VAL A 247 2.35 -11.72 5.18
CA VAL A 247 1.26 -11.27 6.06
C VAL A 247 1.70 -11.32 7.53
N ASP A 248 2.36 -12.38 7.96
CA ASP A 248 2.84 -12.50 9.35
C ASP A 248 3.89 -11.44 9.69
N ALA A 249 4.88 -11.22 8.81
CA ALA A 249 5.91 -10.21 8.99
C ALA A 249 5.31 -8.79 9.04
N ALA A 250 4.41 -8.45 8.12
CA ALA A 250 3.72 -7.16 8.11
C ALA A 250 2.87 -6.98 9.37
N ARG A 251 2.05 -7.98 9.73
CA ARG A 251 1.21 -7.96 10.94
C ARG A 251 2.03 -7.62 12.19
N ASP A 252 3.16 -8.29 12.35
CA ASP A 252 4.00 -8.13 13.53
C ASP A 252 4.69 -6.75 13.56
N GLN A 253 5.09 -6.20 12.42
CA GLN A 253 5.61 -4.84 12.30
C GLN A 253 4.54 -3.80 12.67
N TYR A 254 3.33 -3.93 12.15
CA TYR A 254 2.22 -3.03 12.48
C TYR A 254 1.84 -3.10 13.96
N LEU A 255 1.81 -4.30 14.55
CA LEU A 255 1.56 -4.47 16.00
C LEU A 255 2.67 -3.83 16.83
N ALA A 256 3.94 -4.02 16.46
CA ALA A 256 5.07 -3.40 17.14
C ALA A 256 5.02 -1.86 17.10
N ALA A 257 4.44 -1.29 16.04
CA ALA A 257 4.21 0.15 15.91
C ALA A 257 2.91 0.62 16.61
N GLY A 258 2.15 -0.27 17.25
CA GLY A 258 0.89 0.07 17.92
C GLY A 258 -0.30 0.30 16.98
N VAL A 259 -0.22 -0.14 15.71
CA VAL A 259 -1.31 -0.01 14.74
C VAL A 259 -2.33 -1.12 14.96
N THR A 260 -3.57 -0.74 15.24
CA THR A 260 -4.70 -1.65 15.49
C THR A 260 -5.73 -1.68 14.37
N THR A 261 -5.66 -0.71 13.45
CA THR A 261 -6.45 -0.70 12.22
C THR A 261 -5.51 -0.48 11.04
N ILE A 262 -5.44 -1.46 10.17
CA ILE A 262 -4.56 -1.48 9.00
C ILE A 262 -5.32 -0.99 7.76
N GLN A 263 -4.66 -0.26 6.89
CA GLN A 263 -5.16 0.09 5.58
C GLN A 263 -4.36 -0.63 4.49
N SER A 264 -5.05 -1.15 3.47
CA SER A 264 -4.46 -1.76 2.28
C SER A 264 -5.03 -1.09 1.03
N GLY A 265 -4.31 -0.08 0.55
CA GLY A 265 -4.75 0.83 -0.50
C GLY A 265 -4.27 0.43 -1.89
N GLY A 266 -4.73 -0.67 -2.42
CA GLY A 266 -4.38 -1.06 -3.78
C GLY A 266 -4.23 -2.58 -3.90
N VAL A 267 -5.35 -3.29 -3.96
CA VAL A 267 -5.37 -4.75 -4.07
C VAL A 267 -6.15 -5.20 -5.31
N ASP A 268 -5.79 -6.35 -5.83
CA ASP A 268 -6.60 -7.10 -6.76
C ASP A 268 -7.57 -8.04 -6.03
N SER A 269 -8.41 -8.77 -6.76
CA SER A 269 -9.39 -9.72 -6.20
C SER A 269 -8.74 -10.88 -5.45
N ARG A 270 -7.56 -11.34 -5.87
CA ARG A 270 -6.82 -12.43 -5.22
C ARG A 270 -6.33 -12.00 -3.83
N LEU A 271 -5.71 -10.83 -3.74
CA LEU A 271 -5.21 -10.27 -2.49
C LEU A 271 -6.37 -9.89 -1.56
N LEU A 272 -7.46 -9.31 -2.08
CA LEU A 272 -8.67 -9.01 -1.33
C LEU A 272 -9.23 -10.26 -0.65
N ASN A 273 -9.42 -11.35 -1.41
CA ASN A 273 -9.89 -12.63 -0.89
C ASN A 273 -8.93 -13.20 0.17
N GLY A 274 -7.63 -13.19 -0.12
CA GLY A 274 -6.60 -13.69 0.81
C GLY A 274 -6.64 -12.99 2.16
N LEU A 275 -6.66 -11.65 2.16
CA LEU A 275 -6.71 -10.84 3.37
C LEU A 275 -8.03 -11.03 4.15
N TYR A 276 -9.16 -11.12 3.45
CA TYR A 276 -10.47 -11.38 4.05
C TYR A 276 -10.49 -12.69 4.83
N TRP A 277 -10.06 -13.79 4.19
CA TRP A 277 -10.05 -15.09 4.85
C TRP A 277 -9.04 -15.16 6.01
N LEU A 278 -7.86 -14.53 5.90
CA LEU A 278 -6.89 -14.49 7.00
C LEU A 278 -7.39 -13.64 8.17
N SER A 279 -8.15 -12.57 7.92
CA SER A 279 -8.86 -11.83 8.97
C SER A 279 -9.94 -12.69 9.63
N LYS A 280 -10.78 -13.38 8.85
CA LYS A 280 -11.80 -14.32 9.37
C LYS A 280 -11.20 -15.44 10.21
N LEU A 281 -10.02 -15.92 9.84
CA LEU A 281 -9.26 -16.95 10.58
C LEU A 281 -8.49 -16.35 11.77
N GLN A 282 -8.62 -15.06 12.02
CA GLN A 282 -7.94 -14.34 13.11
C GLN A 282 -6.40 -14.40 13.02
N ARG A 283 -5.84 -14.68 11.84
CA ARG A 283 -4.39 -14.58 11.62
C ARG A 283 -3.94 -13.13 11.59
N ILE A 284 -4.81 -12.23 11.17
CA ILE A 284 -4.65 -10.78 11.27
C ILE A 284 -5.61 -10.30 12.37
N PRO A 285 -5.12 -10.04 13.61
CA PRO A 285 -5.97 -9.64 14.72
C PRO A 285 -6.40 -8.17 14.66
N GLN A 286 -5.72 -7.34 13.87
CA GLN A 286 -6.10 -5.95 13.64
C GLN A 286 -7.37 -5.86 12.77
N ARG A 287 -8.04 -4.71 12.79
CA ARG A 287 -9.02 -4.38 11.77
C ARG A 287 -8.31 -4.08 10.45
N VAL A 288 -8.92 -4.47 9.35
CA VAL A 288 -8.35 -4.30 8.00
C VAL A 288 -9.34 -3.55 7.12
N LEU A 289 -8.93 -2.40 6.59
CA LEU A 289 -9.65 -1.64 5.59
C LEU A 289 -8.95 -1.81 4.24
N VAL A 290 -9.69 -2.21 3.22
CA VAL A 290 -9.12 -2.54 1.91
C VAL A 290 -9.74 -1.68 0.83
N TRP A 291 -8.91 -1.21 -0.10
CA TRP A 291 -9.32 -0.49 -1.30
C TRP A 291 -8.87 -1.24 -2.56
N PRO A 292 -9.76 -2.01 -3.21
CA PRO A 292 -9.45 -2.65 -4.49
C PRO A 292 -9.10 -1.61 -5.57
N LEU A 293 -8.13 -1.96 -6.43
CA LEU A 293 -7.75 -1.14 -7.59
C LEU A 293 -8.80 -1.25 -8.69
N ALA A 294 -9.30 -0.13 -9.17
CA ALA A 294 -10.35 -0.07 -10.20
C ALA A 294 -9.95 -0.85 -11.46
N ASP A 295 -8.75 -0.64 -11.98
CA ASP A 295 -8.22 -1.31 -13.17
C ASP A 295 -8.09 -2.85 -13.01
N LYS A 296 -7.96 -3.34 -11.78
CA LYS A 296 -7.85 -4.78 -11.50
C LYS A 296 -9.18 -5.47 -11.21
N VAL A 297 -10.22 -4.72 -10.78
CA VAL A 297 -11.50 -5.33 -10.32
C VAL A 297 -12.73 -4.84 -11.10
N GLU A 298 -12.62 -3.84 -11.97
CA GLU A 298 -13.77 -3.22 -12.65
C GLU A 298 -14.59 -4.21 -13.47
N ALA A 299 -13.93 -5.13 -14.19
CA ALA A 299 -14.62 -6.16 -14.98
C ALA A 299 -15.46 -7.09 -14.09
N GLU A 300 -14.95 -7.48 -12.93
CA GLU A 300 -15.64 -8.34 -11.96
C GLU A 300 -16.79 -7.59 -11.27
N LEU A 301 -16.59 -6.31 -10.92
CA LEU A 301 -17.65 -5.44 -10.39
C LEU A 301 -18.77 -5.19 -11.42
N ASN A 302 -18.41 -5.06 -12.70
CA ASN A 302 -19.38 -4.83 -13.77
C ASN A 302 -20.20 -6.07 -14.10
N SER A 303 -19.58 -7.25 -14.07
CA SER A 303 -20.27 -8.53 -14.29
C SER A 303 -21.05 -9.03 -13.07
N GLY A 304 -20.85 -8.45 -11.89
CA GLY A 304 -21.40 -8.94 -10.63
C GLY A 304 -20.66 -10.16 -10.05
N ALA A 305 -19.49 -10.52 -10.60
CA ALA A 305 -18.64 -11.59 -10.06
C ALA A 305 -17.96 -11.17 -8.73
N LEU A 306 -17.84 -9.89 -8.47
CA LEU A 306 -17.35 -9.30 -7.25
C LEU A 306 -18.37 -8.31 -6.69
N SER A 307 -18.66 -8.41 -5.40
CA SER A 307 -19.39 -7.39 -4.63
C SER A 307 -18.58 -7.00 -3.40
N LEU A 308 -18.38 -5.71 -3.15
CA LEU A 308 -17.66 -5.25 -1.95
C LEU A 308 -18.45 -5.56 -0.66
N ASP A 309 -19.77 -5.72 -0.75
CA ASP A 309 -20.62 -6.07 0.40
C ASP A 309 -20.34 -7.46 0.95
N ASP A 310 -19.80 -8.37 0.10
CA ASP A 310 -19.40 -9.72 0.53
C ASP A 310 -18.14 -9.71 1.40
N PHE A 311 -17.41 -8.60 1.41
CA PHE A 311 -16.15 -8.41 2.15
C PHE A 311 -16.33 -7.47 3.34
N GLN A 312 -17.36 -7.73 4.15
CA GLN A 312 -17.66 -6.98 5.35
C GLN A 312 -17.67 -7.88 6.58
N SER A 313 -17.10 -7.41 7.68
CA SER A 313 -17.19 -8.03 9.01
C SER A 313 -16.81 -7.01 10.10
N ASP A 314 -16.86 -7.39 11.38
CA ASP A 314 -16.46 -6.52 12.49
C ASP A 314 -14.99 -6.09 12.44
N THR A 315 -14.16 -6.88 11.74
CA THR A 315 -12.71 -6.66 11.65
C THR A 315 -12.19 -6.47 10.23
N PHE A 316 -13.05 -6.49 9.21
CA PHE A 316 -12.64 -6.34 7.82
C PHE A 316 -13.69 -5.58 7.01
N ALA A 317 -13.25 -4.63 6.19
CA ALA A 317 -14.12 -3.94 5.25
C ALA A 317 -13.40 -3.60 3.94
N ALA A 318 -14.01 -3.98 2.81
CA ALA A 318 -13.71 -3.38 1.52
C ALA A 318 -14.50 -2.05 1.43
N SER A 319 -13.81 -0.90 1.71
CA SER A 319 -14.49 0.35 2.03
C SER A 319 -14.53 1.37 0.90
N ALA A 320 -13.61 1.30 -0.06
CA ALA A 320 -13.56 2.20 -1.22
C ALA A 320 -12.91 1.52 -2.42
N ILE A 321 -13.06 2.11 -3.61
CA ILE A 321 -12.34 1.71 -4.82
C ILE A 321 -11.19 2.71 -5.05
N LYS A 322 -9.97 2.20 -5.25
CA LYS A 322 -8.77 3.00 -5.52
C LYS A 322 -8.59 3.22 -7.01
N ILE A 323 -8.32 4.46 -7.40
CA ILE A 323 -7.92 4.86 -8.76
C ILE A 323 -6.57 5.57 -8.67
N ILE A 324 -5.59 5.19 -9.50
CA ILE A 324 -4.26 5.82 -9.53
C ILE A 324 -4.19 6.69 -10.78
N VAL A 325 -4.19 8.01 -10.61
CA VAL A 325 -4.26 8.97 -11.74
C VAL A 325 -2.89 9.38 -12.25
N ASP A 326 -1.91 9.53 -11.36
CA ASP A 326 -0.51 9.82 -11.71
C ASP A 326 0.46 9.03 -10.83
N GLY A 327 1.75 9.25 -11.00
CA GLY A 327 2.79 8.61 -10.22
C GLY A 327 3.31 9.44 -9.06
N SER A 328 4.61 9.34 -8.77
CA SER A 328 5.28 9.99 -7.64
C SER A 328 6.18 11.16 -8.09
N ILE A 329 6.30 12.18 -7.23
CA ILE A 329 7.20 13.33 -7.51
C ILE A 329 8.65 12.86 -7.55
N GLN A 330 9.08 12.05 -6.59
CA GLN A 330 10.45 11.54 -6.50
C GLN A 330 10.80 10.56 -7.64
N GLY A 331 9.82 9.97 -8.29
CA GLY A 331 10.00 9.16 -9.49
C GLY A 331 9.86 9.94 -10.80
N TYR A 332 9.68 11.26 -10.76
CA TYR A 332 9.42 12.11 -11.94
C TYR A 332 8.15 11.72 -12.74
N THR A 333 7.23 10.99 -12.15
CA THR A 333 6.00 10.51 -12.81
C THR A 333 4.72 11.19 -12.32
N ALA A 334 4.78 12.04 -11.27
CA ALA A 334 3.67 12.88 -10.88
C ALA A 334 3.37 13.93 -11.97
N PHE A 335 2.07 14.09 -12.30
CA PHE A 335 1.66 14.99 -13.38
C PHE A 335 1.48 16.42 -12.87
N LEU A 336 2.43 17.29 -13.23
CA LEU A 336 2.52 18.68 -12.79
C LEU A 336 1.94 19.63 -13.84
N SER A 337 1.45 20.80 -13.41
CA SER A 337 1.06 21.90 -14.31
C SER A 337 2.29 22.61 -14.92
N GLU A 338 3.42 22.61 -14.20
CA GLU A 338 4.69 23.18 -14.63
C GLU A 338 5.79 22.12 -14.67
N PRO A 339 6.87 22.30 -15.45
CA PRO A 339 7.98 21.35 -15.52
C PRO A 339 8.63 21.08 -14.17
N TYR A 340 9.24 19.91 -14.03
CA TYR A 340 10.13 19.63 -12.90
C TYR A 340 11.27 20.65 -12.84
N TYR A 341 11.70 20.99 -11.61
CA TYR A 341 12.70 22.03 -11.38
C TYR A 341 14.08 21.66 -11.96
N GLN A 342 14.50 20.43 -11.72
CA GLN A 342 15.65 19.86 -12.40
C GLN A 342 15.18 18.70 -13.26
N GLN A 343 15.82 18.53 -14.41
CA GLN A 343 15.52 17.40 -15.28
C GLN A 343 15.99 16.09 -14.66
N GLN A 344 15.23 15.04 -14.91
CA GLN A 344 15.69 13.69 -14.60
C GLN A 344 16.98 13.39 -15.37
N THR A 345 17.93 12.72 -14.70
CA THR A 345 19.20 12.32 -15.35
C THR A 345 18.91 11.50 -16.61
N GLY A 346 19.45 11.92 -17.74
CA GLY A 346 19.21 11.29 -19.05
C GLY A 346 18.00 11.84 -19.83
N SER A 347 17.18 12.72 -19.24
CA SER A 347 16.12 13.40 -19.99
C SER A 347 16.65 14.61 -20.75
N SER A 348 16.18 14.81 -21.99
CA SER A 348 16.50 15.98 -22.83
C SER A 348 15.32 16.95 -22.98
N ASP A 349 14.16 16.66 -22.38
CA ASP A 349 12.97 17.51 -22.51
C ASP A 349 12.87 18.50 -21.35
N PRO A 350 13.18 19.80 -21.57
CA PRO A 350 13.09 20.81 -20.52
C PRO A 350 11.64 21.14 -20.11
N ALA A 351 10.64 20.71 -20.88
CA ALA A 351 9.23 20.90 -20.60
C ALA A 351 8.60 19.68 -19.89
N TYR A 352 9.41 18.68 -19.55
CA TYR A 352 8.91 17.47 -18.91
C TYR A 352 8.27 17.76 -17.55
N ARG A 353 7.04 17.31 -17.37
CA ARG A 353 6.22 17.55 -16.18
C ARG A 353 5.49 16.31 -15.65
N GLY A 354 6.03 15.11 -15.94
CA GLY A 354 5.35 13.87 -15.65
C GLY A 354 4.16 13.62 -16.58
N PHE A 355 3.31 12.67 -16.22
CA PHE A 355 2.16 12.30 -17.04
C PHE A 355 1.04 11.69 -16.20
N SER A 356 -0.19 11.79 -16.72
CA SER A 356 -1.34 11.06 -16.17
C SER A 356 -1.41 9.66 -16.78
N ARG A 357 -1.90 8.68 -15.98
CA ARG A 357 -2.22 7.33 -16.45
C ARG A 357 -3.50 7.28 -17.29
N TYR A 358 -4.27 8.36 -17.34
CA TYR A 358 -5.58 8.47 -17.99
C TYR A 358 -5.64 9.71 -18.87
N LYS A 359 -6.45 9.65 -19.93
CA LYS A 359 -7.03 10.85 -20.55
C LYS A 359 -8.20 11.33 -19.67
N GLN A 360 -8.49 12.64 -19.71
CA GLN A 360 -9.56 13.20 -18.85
C GLN A 360 -10.91 12.53 -19.07
N ASP A 361 -11.30 12.28 -20.32
CA ASP A 361 -12.60 11.69 -20.64
C ASP A 361 -12.72 10.22 -20.14
N GLU A 362 -11.62 9.46 -20.16
CA GLU A 362 -11.54 8.11 -19.65
C GLU A 362 -11.69 8.10 -18.12
N LEU A 363 -10.97 9.01 -17.44
CA LEU A 363 -11.11 9.17 -15.98
C LEU A 363 -12.53 9.60 -15.60
N ASN A 364 -13.11 10.55 -16.34
CA ASN A 364 -14.50 10.98 -16.11
C ASN A 364 -15.49 9.82 -16.22
N ALA A 365 -15.34 8.98 -17.24
CA ALA A 365 -16.22 7.83 -17.48
C ALA A 365 -16.08 6.77 -16.38
N GLN A 366 -14.86 6.44 -15.98
CA GLN A 366 -14.60 5.44 -14.93
C GLN A 366 -15.11 5.94 -13.57
N VAL A 367 -14.75 7.16 -13.16
CA VAL A 367 -15.20 7.77 -11.90
C VAL A 367 -16.72 7.84 -11.86
N LYS A 368 -17.39 8.29 -12.93
CA LYS A 368 -18.85 8.31 -13.02
C LYS A 368 -19.44 6.91 -12.86
N THR A 369 -18.90 5.91 -13.55
CA THR A 369 -19.43 4.54 -13.51
C THR A 369 -19.41 3.99 -12.08
N LEU A 370 -18.29 4.12 -11.38
CA LEU A 370 -18.14 3.63 -10.02
C LEU A 370 -18.95 4.47 -9.01
N HIS A 371 -18.96 5.79 -9.19
CA HIS A 371 -19.72 6.70 -8.34
C HIS A 371 -21.22 6.44 -8.41
N CYS A 372 -21.79 6.25 -9.62
CA CYS A 372 -23.20 5.95 -9.81
C CYS A 372 -23.62 4.57 -9.26
N LYS A 373 -22.66 3.66 -9.04
CA LYS A 373 -22.87 2.39 -8.33
C LYS A 373 -22.76 2.52 -6.81
N ASN A 374 -22.71 3.72 -6.27
CA ASN A 374 -22.58 4.03 -4.85
C ASN A 374 -21.26 3.65 -4.18
N TYR A 375 -20.20 3.34 -4.91
CA TYR A 375 -18.89 3.12 -4.30
C TYR A 375 -18.30 4.44 -3.77
N GLN A 376 -17.63 4.40 -2.63
CA GLN A 376 -16.71 5.44 -2.21
C GLN A 376 -15.45 5.32 -3.06
N LEU A 377 -14.85 6.44 -3.44
CA LEU A 377 -13.68 6.47 -4.30
C LEU A 377 -12.49 7.09 -3.58
N ALA A 378 -11.33 6.45 -3.71
CA ALA A 378 -10.05 6.96 -3.25
C ALA A 378 -9.15 7.17 -4.48
N LEU A 379 -8.95 8.44 -4.87
CA LEU A 379 -8.23 8.81 -6.08
C LEU A 379 -6.84 9.32 -5.72
N HIS A 380 -5.81 8.65 -6.26
CA HIS A 380 -4.43 9.08 -6.12
C HIS A 380 -4.15 10.29 -7.02
N GLY A 381 -3.58 11.34 -6.45
CA GLY A 381 -3.14 12.51 -7.19
C GLY A 381 -2.04 13.23 -6.41
N ASN A 382 -0.80 13.16 -6.90
CA ASN A 382 0.36 13.85 -6.34
C ASN A 382 0.58 15.22 -6.98
N GLY A 383 0.64 15.25 -8.31
CA GLY A 383 0.83 16.46 -9.06
C GLY A 383 -0.43 17.34 -9.12
N ASP A 384 -0.24 18.63 -9.16
CA ASP A 384 -1.35 19.58 -9.19
C ASP A 384 -2.21 19.46 -10.45
N ALA A 385 -1.63 19.08 -11.61
CA ALA A 385 -2.42 18.79 -12.79
C ALA A 385 -3.25 17.51 -12.65
N ALA A 386 -2.73 16.46 -12.01
CA ALA A 386 -3.50 15.26 -11.70
C ALA A 386 -4.64 15.56 -10.72
N ILE A 387 -4.42 16.43 -9.73
CA ILE A 387 -5.45 16.87 -8.78
C ILE A 387 -6.59 17.59 -9.51
N ASP A 388 -6.28 18.44 -10.52
CA ASP A 388 -7.31 19.07 -11.35
C ASP A 388 -8.15 18.02 -12.11
N MET A 389 -7.49 16.98 -12.65
CA MET A 389 -8.19 15.88 -13.32
C MET A 389 -9.13 15.15 -12.38
N VAL A 390 -8.66 14.83 -11.16
CA VAL A 390 -9.45 14.17 -10.11
C VAL A 390 -10.69 14.98 -9.75
N LEU A 391 -10.51 16.26 -9.43
CA LEU A 391 -11.61 17.14 -9.04
C LEU A 391 -12.62 17.35 -10.16
N THR A 392 -12.16 17.41 -11.40
CA THR A 392 -13.03 17.49 -12.58
C THR A 392 -13.84 16.21 -12.78
N ALA A 393 -13.23 15.04 -12.60
CA ALA A 393 -13.92 13.76 -12.74
C ALA A 393 -14.97 13.54 -11.61
N ILE A 394 -14.67 13.96 -10.38
CA ILE A 394 -15.63 13.92 -9.27
C ILE A 394 -16.82 14.84 -9.54
N GLU A 395 -16.57 16.07 -10.00
CA GLU A 395 -17.62 17.01 -10.37
C GLU A 395 -18.53 16.46 -11.48
N TYR A 396 -17.92 15.91 -12.54
CA TYR A 396 -18.66 15.26 -13.64
C TYR A 396 -19.53 14.09 -13.14
N ALA A 397 -19.01 13.27 -12.24
CA ALA A 397 -19.77 12.16 -11.66
C ALA A 397 -20.93 12.62 -10.77
N GLN A 398 -20.69 13.65 -9.95
CA GLN A 398 -21.71 14.26 -9.10
C GLN A 398 -22.84 14.93 -9.90
N GLN A 399 -22.52 15.56 -11.04
CA GLN A 399 -23.54 16.10 -11.94
C GLN A 399 -24.41 15.02 -12.56
N ALA A 400 -23.82 13.85 -12.88
CA ALA A 400 -24.54 12.73 -13.48
C ALA A 400 -25.38 11.96 -12.46
N CYS A 401 -24.87 11.73 -11.26
CA CYS A 401 -25.48 10.96 -10.17
C CYS A 401 -25.26 11.70 -8.84
N PRO A 402 -26.09 12.67 -8.46
CA PRO A 402 -25.93 13.43 -7.23
C PRO A 402 -25.95 12.55 -5.97
N ARG A 403 -24.92 12.65 -5.13
CA ARG A 403 -24.80 11.92 -3.86
C ARG A 403 -24.35 12.88 -2.76
N ALA A 404 -25.21 13.07 -1.75
CA ALA A 404 -24.93 13.98 -0.63
C ALA A 404 -23.79 13.48 0.27
N ASP A 405 -23.58 12.17 0.36
CA ASP A 405 -22.59 11.53 1.25
C ASP A 405 -21.67 10.57 0.45
N ALA A 406 -21.07 11.10 -0.61
CA ALA A 406 -20.15 10.31 -1.44
C ALA A 406 -18.75 10.13 -0.81
N ARG A 407 -18.30 11.11 -0.02
CA ARG A 407 -17.01 11.18 0.69
C ARG A 407 -15.81 10.75 -0.15
N PRO A 408 -15.59 11.29 -1.34
CA PRO A 408 -14.43 10.93 -2.13
C PRO A 408 -13.14 11.37 -1.41
N ILE A 409 -12.08 10.56 -1.57
CA ILE A 409 -10.78 10.79 -0.94
C ILE A 409 -9.78 11.14 -2.02
N LEU A 410 -9.10 12.29 -1.88
CA LEU A 410 -7.90 12.59 -2.66
C LEU A 410 -6.69 12.05 -1.90
N VAL A 411 -6.08 10.99 -2.41
CA VAL A 411 -4.92 10.36 -1.77
C VAL A 411 -3.65 11.11 -2.18
N HIS A 412 -2.80 11.36 -1.19
CA HIS A 412 -1.60 12.19 -1.19
C HIS A 412 -1.88 13.68 -1.30
N GLY A 413 -2.47 14.18 -2.37
CA GLY A 413 -2.72 15.62 -2.55
C GLY A 413 -1.47 16.48 -2.40
N GLN A 414 -0.28 15.93 -2.70
CA GLN A 414 1.01 16.47 -2.29
C GLN A 414 1.24 17.90 -2.80
N MET A 415 0.85 18.16 -4.05
CA MET A 415 1.00 19.46 -4.70
C MET A 415 -0.31 20.28 -4.74
N ALA A 416 -1.26 20.01 -3.83
CA ALA A 416 -2.55 20.70 -3.84
C ALA A 416 -2.39 22.22 -3.71
N ARG A 417 -2.98 22.98 -4.66
CA ARG A 417 -3.03 24.43 -4.66
C ARG A 417 -4.19 24.94 -3.82
N ALA A 418 -4.16 26.21 -3.40
CA ALA A 418 -5.22 26.83 -2.60
C ALA A 418 -6.61 26.82 -3.29
N ASP A 419 -6.63 27.04 -4.61
CA ASP A 419 -7.89 26.93 -5.40
C ASP A 419 -8.43 25.49 -5.41
N GLN A 420 -7.57 24.49 -5.47
CA GLN A 420 -7.94 23.08 -5.43
C GLN A 420 -8.46 22.68 -4.03
N ILE A 421 -7.85 23.16 -2.96
CA ILE A 421 -8.34 22.95 -1.57
C ILE A 421 -9.76 23.55 -1.44
N THR A 422 -9.99 24.72 -2.00
CA THR A 422 -11.32 25.33 -2.05
C THR A 422 -12.33 24.45 -2.81
N ARG A 423 -11.95 23.91 -3.98
CA ARG A 423 -12.77 22.97 -4.75
C ARG A 423 -13.05 21.68 -3.98
N MET A 424 -12.05 21.13 -3.27
CA MET A 424 -12.24 19.95 -2.41
C MET A 424 -13.32 20.19 -1.36
N LYS A 425 -13.25 21.33 -0.66
CA LYS A 425 -14.27 21.73 0.33
C LYS A 425 -15.68 21.81 -0.29
N GLN A 426 -15.81 22.43 -1.45
CA GLN A 426 -17.09 22.57 -2.17
C GLN A 426 -17.65 21.22 -2.64
N GLN A 427 -16.80 20.29 -3.04
CA GLN A 427 -17.17 18.97 -3.56
C GLN A 427 -17.26 17.89 -2.47
N GLY A 428 -16.95 18.20 -1.20
CA GLY A 428 -16.90 17.24 -0.11
C GLY A 428 -15.78 16.20 -0.25
N VAL A 429 -14.67 16.56 -0.92
CA VAL A 429 -13.48 15.71 -1.08
C VAL A 429 -12.61 15.83 0.15
N THR A 430 -12.23 14.70 0.74
CA THR A 430 -11.32 14.66 1.88
C THR A 430 -9.89 14.42 1.39
N PRO A 431 -8.94 15.36 1.55
CA PRO A 431 -7.55 15.10 1.25
C PRO A 431 -6.91 14.20 2.32
N SER A 432 -6.18 13.18 1.88
CA SER A 432 -5.38 12.29 2.72
C SER A 432 -3.90 12.58 2.48
N PHE A 433 -3.39 13.64 3.08
CA PHE A 433 -1.99 14.04 2.94
C PHE A 433 -1.05 13.03 3.57
N PHE A 434 0.08 12.79 2.89
CA PHE A 434 1.12 11.89 3.37
C PHE A 434 2.33 12.70 3.86
N SER A 435 2.31 13.10 5.14
CA SER A 435 3.34 13.96 5.76
C SER A 435 4.75 13.34 5.75
N ALA A 436 4.87 12.03 5.66
CA ALA A 436 6.15 11.35 5.54
C ALA A 436 6.95 11.78 4.30
N HIS A 437 6.31 12.23 3.22
CA HIS A 437 6.98 12.82 2.06
C HIS A 437 7.86 14.02 2.47
N THR A 438 7.40 14.86 3.39
CA THR A 438 8.17 16.00 3.87
C THR A 438 9.40 15.57 4.65
N TYR A 439 9.27 14.53 5.48
CA TYR A 439 10.38 14.03 6.29
C TYR A 439 11.45 13.32 5.44
N PHE A 440 11.04 12.40 4.55
CA PHE A 440 11.99 11.57 3.81
C PHE A 440 12.56 12.25 2.56
N TRP A 441 11.78 13.11 1.90
CA TRP A 441 12.15 13.71 0.61
C TRP A 441 12.06 15.23 0.57
N GLY A 442 11.74 15.92 1.70
CA GLY A 442 11.46 17.35 1.73
C GLY A 442 12.56 18.22 1.12
N ASP A 443 13.81 17.98 1.50
CA ASP A 443 14.95 18.72 0.94
C ASP A 443 15.09 18.49 -0.57
N ARG A 444 14.91 17.25 -1.02
CA ARG A 444 14.97 16.92 -2.46
C ARG A 444 13.78 17.47 -3.23
N HIS A 445 12.59 17.47 -2.63
CA HIS A 445 11.44 18.14 -3.23
C HIS A 445 11.74 19.63 -3.47
N ARG A 446 12.37 20.30 -2.50
CA ARG A 446 12.77 21.71 -2.64
C ARG A 446 13.90 21.91 -3.65
N ASP A 447 14.94 21.10 -3.57
CA ASP A 447 16.22 21.39 -4.27
C ASP A 447 16.32 20.74 -5.63
N GLN A 448 15.58 19.66 -5.89
CA GLN A 448 15.69 18.85 -7.10
C GLN A 448 14.38 18.79 -7.89
N PHE A 449 13.23 18.44 -7.30
CA PHE A 449 12.05 18.10 -8.05
C PHE A 449 11.16 19.32 -8.35
N LEU A 450 10.91 20.19 -7.35
CA LEU A 450 9.89 21.24 -7.42
C LEU A 450 10.46 22.66 -7.37
N GLY A 451 11.68 22.82 -6.89
CA GLY A 451 12.26 24.12 -6.56
C GLY A 451 11.78 24.68 -5.22
N PRO A 452 12.42 25.75 -4.72
CA PRO A 452 12.19 26.23 -3.36
C PRO A 452 10.77 26.76 -3.14
N GLU A 453 10.14 27.36 -4.11
CA GLU A 453 8.78 27.92 -3.97
C GLU A 453 7.72 26.83 -3.90
N ARG A 454 7.66 25.93 -4.88
CA ARG A 454 6.68 24.83 -4.90
C ARG A 454 6.96 23.81 -3.80
N GLY A 455 8.25 23.50 -3.55
CA GLY A 455 8.68 22.55 -2.52
C GLY A 455 8.33 23.00 -1.10
N ALA A 456 8.22 24.31 -0.84
CA ALA A 456 7.81 24.83 0.47
C ALA A 456 6.32 24.60 0.78
N ARG A 457 5.51 24.22 -0.21
CA ARG A 457 4.05 24.05 -0.04
C ARG A 457 3.57 22.61 -0.17
N ILE A 458 4.47 21.64 -0.20
CA ILE A 458 4.04 20.22 -0.28
C ILE A 458 3.21 19.81 0.94
N SER A 459 2.19 18.99 0.69
CA SER A 459 1.26 18.50 1.73
C SER A 459 0.66 19.63 2.59
N PRO A 460 -0.15 20.55 2.03
CA PRO A 460 -0.57 21.79 2.68
C PRO A 460 -1.67 21.57 3.74
N LEU A 461 -1.35 20.80 4.81
CA LEU A 461 -2.29 20.46 5.88
C LEU A 461 -2.87 21.70 6.58
N ALA A 462 -2.04 22.69 6.86
CA ALA A 462 -2.49 23.90 7.57
C ALA A 462 -3.53 24.68 6.75
N GLU A 463 -3.35 24.76 5.43
CA GLU A 463 -4.31 25.41 4.53
C GLU A 463 -5.63 24.61 4.43
N ALA A 464 -5.55 23.29 4.49
CA ALA A 464 -6.73 22.43 4.40
C ALA A 464 -7.59 22.41 5.68
N VAL A 465 -7.00 22.75 6.83
CA VAL A 465 -7.70 22.83 8.13
C VAL A 465 -8.32 24.22 8.35
N ALA A 466 -7.79 25.28 7.73
CA ALA A 466 -8.29 26.65 7.84
C ALA A 466 -9.59 26.87 7.04
#